data_4dcbca3f803cbfbd89f3fe89b9f2503b
#
_entry.id   4dcbca3f803cbfbd89f3fe89b9f2503b
#
_cell.length_a   1.000
_cell.length_b   1.000
_cell.length_c   1.000
_cell.angle_alpha   90.00
_cell.angle_beta   90.00
_cell.angle_gamma   90.00
#
_symmetry.space_group_name_H-M   'P 1'
#
loop_
_entity.id
_entity.type
_entity.pdbx_description
1 polymer ?
#
loop_
_entity_poly.entity_id
_entity_poly.type
_entity_poly.pdbx_seq_one_letter_code
_entity_poly.pdbx_strand_id
1 'polypeptide(L)'
;MKYIVKLELKNPVIKSDYRRIIISFFKKAISSYMDGYFYEELYQSGAKKKSFVWSIAFNKPVFKGEKMELEGNEVNMTLKFEEQQTALIYYSSLLIMKNKAFPIGDNNEMSLKSIKMISEKDIAEDYAV
;
A
#
# COMPACT_ATOMS: atom_id res chain seq x y z
N MET A 1 -11.18 2.40 10.32
CA MET A 1 -9.75 2.73 10.54
C MET A 1 -9.11 3.12 9.22
N LYS A 2 -8.27 4.12 9.28
CA LYS A 2 -7.60 4.67 8.09
C LYS A 2 -6.11 4.79 8.35
N TYR A 3 -5.30 4.35 7.37
CA TYR A 3 -3.85 4.49 7.42
C TYR A 3 -3.36 5.29 6.23
N ILE A 4 -2.33 6.10 6.45
CA ILE A 4 -1.56 6.72 5.39
C ILE A 4 -0.21 6.04 5.33
N VAL A 5 0.15 5.55 4.14
CA VAL A 5 1.39 4.82 3.89
C VAL A 5 2.24 5.65 2.94
N LYS A 6 3.49 5.88 3.33
CA LYS A 6 4.48 6.51 2.45
C LYS A 6 5.37 5.43 1.85
N LEU A 7 5.39 5.40 0.53
CA LEU A 7 6.24 4.51 -0.25
C LEU A 7 7.30 5.36 -0.96
N GLU A 8 8.46 4.76 -1.18
CA GLU A 8 9.54 5.38 -1.94
C GLU A 8 9.98 4.48 -3.06
N LEU A 9 10.08 5.03 -4.26
CA LEU A 9 10.60 4.33 -5.42
C LEU A 9 12.07 4.63 -5.59
N LYS A 10 12.86 3.65 -5.98
CA LYS A 10 14.27 3.86 -6.31
C LYS A 10 14.41 4.81 -7.50
N ASN A 11 13.61 4.63 -8.52
CA ASN A 11 13.51 5.51 -9.68
C ASN A 11 12.09 6.07 -9.78
N PRO A 12 11.91 7.35 -10.15
CA PRO A 12 10.59 8.00 -10.15
C PRO A 12 9.74 7.60 -11.36
N VAL A 13 9.58 6.31 -11.56
CA VAL A 13 8.81 5.74 -12.64
C VAL A 13 8.14 4.46 -12.16
N ILE A 14 6.92 4.22 -12.59
CA ILE A 14 6.19 3.01 -12.27
C ILE A 14 5.36 2.58 -13.48
N LYS A 15 5.12 1.28 -13.61
CA LYS A 15 4.27 0.77 -14.69
C LYS A 15 2.84 1.27 -14.55
N SER A 16 2.18 1.49 -15.68
CA SER A 16 0.79 1.97 -15.69
C SER A 16 -0.17 0.97 -15.03
N ASP A 17 0.16 -0.33 -15.02
CA ASP A 17 -0.60 -1.36 -14.33
C ASP A 17 -0.19 -1.53 -12.86
N TYR A 18 0.13 -0.45 -12.21
CA TYR A 18 0.64 -0.42 -10.83
C TYR A 18 -0.25 -1.15 -9.82
N ARG A 19 -1.53 -1.33 -10.10
CA ARG A 19 -2.44 -2.03 -9.18
C ARG A 19 -1.97 -3.46 -8.90
N ARG A 20 -1.46 -4.15 -9.91
CA ARG A 20 -0.90 -5.49 -9.75
C ARG A 20 0.32 -5.49 -8.83
N ILE A 21 1.16 -4.46 -8.97
CA ILE A 21 2.35 -4.29 -8.14
C ILE A 21 1.95 -4.09 -6.67
N ILE A 22 0.98 -3.21 -6.42
CA ILE A 22 0.52 -2.92 -5.06
C ILE A 22 -0.14 -4.15 -4.42
N ILE A 23 -0.96 -4.87 -5.17
CA ILE A 23 -1.58 -6.10 -4.67
C ILE A 23 -0.53 -7.15 -4.35
N SER A 24 0.49 -7.30 -5.19
CA SER A 24 1.62 -8.21 -4.93
C SER A 24 2.38 -7.81 -3.67
N PHE A 25 2.54 -6.51 -3.43
CA PHE A 25 3.17 -5.99 -2.22
C PHE A 25 2.36 -6.35 -0.97
N PHE A 26 1.04 -6.18 -1.01
CA PHE A 26 0.16 -6.59 0.10
C PHE A 26 0.26 -8.09 0.35
N LYS A 27 0.21 -8.91 -0.70
CA LYS A 27 0.33 -10.36 -0.56
C LYS A 27 1.65 -10.77 0.08
N LYS A 28 2.75 -10.12 -0.33
CA LYS A 28 4.06 -10.39 0.27
C LYS A 28 4.08 -10.01 1.74
N ALA A 29 3.53 -8.86 2.10
CA ALA A 29 3.45 -8.42 3.49
C ALA A 29 2.65 -9.41 4.34
N ILE A 30 1.46 -9.78 3.90
CA ILE A 30 0.58 -10.72 4.63
C ILE A 30 1.23 -12.10 4.74
N SER A 31 1.89 -12.58 3.68
CA SER A 31 2.56 -13.88 3.71
C SER A 31 3.77 -13.89 4.64
N SER A 32 4.35 -12.73 4.93
CA SER A 32 5.50 -12.61 5.84
C SER A 32 5.09 -12.46 7.29
N TYR A 33 3.81 -12.21 7.57
CA TYR A 33 3.31 -12.00 8.93
C TYR A 33 2.83 -13.34 9.51
N MET A 34 3.35 -13.70 10.69
CA MET A 34 2.99 -14.94 11.40
C MET A 34 3.04 -16.17 10.49
N ASP A 35 4.14 -16.31 9.73
CA ASP A 35 4.37 -17.42 8.79
C ASP A 35 3.24 -17.61 7.77
N GLY A 36 2.58 -16.52 7.39
CA GLY A 36 1.51 -16.58 6.40
C GLY A 36 0.17 -17.05 6.92
N TYR A 37 -0.02 -17.07 8.24
CA TYR A 37 -1.24 -17.58 8.86
C TYR A 37 -2.52 -16.96 8.28
N PHE A 38 -2.50 -15.65 8.01
CA PHE A 38 -3.67 -14.93 7.50
C PHE A 38 -3.75 -14.88 5.97
N TYR A 39 -2.72 -15.36 5.27
CA TYR A 39 -2.68 -15.27 3.81
C TYR A 39 -3.80 -16.06 3.15
N GLU A 40 -4.02 -17.29 3.60
CA GLU A 40 -5.07 -18.14 3.04
C GLU A 40 -6.45 -17.52 3.26
N GLU A 41 -6.71 -17.02 4.45
CA GLU A 41 -7.98 -16.39 4.79
C GLU A 41 -8.27 -15.16 3.93
N LEU A 42 -7.26 -14.32 3.70
CA LEU A 42 -7.45 -13.05 3.00
C LEU A 42 -7.34 -13.14 1.49
N TYR A 43 -6.59 -14.10 0.95
CA TYR A 43 -6.28 -14.16 -0.47
C TYR A 43 -6.57 -15.48 -1.17
N GLN A 44 -6.69 -16.59 -0.44
CA GLN A 44 -6.88 -17.91 -1.04
C GLN A 44 -8.26 -18.50 -0.80
N SER A 45 -9.01 -18.01 0.16
CA SER A 45 -10.34 -18.56 0.49
C SER A 45 -11.45 -18.10 -0.47
N GLY A 46 -11.10 -17.67 -1.66
CA GLY A 46 -12.00 -17.49 -2.79
C GLY A 46 -13.03 -16.38 -2.63
N ALA A 47 -14.15 -16.66 -2.05
CA ALA A 47 -15.33 -15.81 -2.12
C ALA A 47 -15.41 -14.71 -1.07
N LYS A 48 -14.45 -14.59 -0.18
CA LYS A 48 -14.52 -13.54 0.85
C LYS A 48 -14.21 -12.17 0.29
N LYS A 49 -15.20 -11.30 0.38
CA LYS A 49 -15.06 -9.91 0.01
C LYS A 49 -14.08 -9.23 0.96
N LYS A 50 -13.03 -8.63 0.40
CA LYS A 50 -12.10 -7.84 1.20
C LYS A 50 -12.81 -6.60 1.71
N SER A 51 -12.81 -6.40 3.03
CA SER A 51 -13.51 -5.30 3.68
C SER A 51 -12.63 -4.05 3.81
N PHE A 52 -11.87 -3.73 2.75
CA PHE A 52 -11.10 -2.50 2.74
C PHE A 52 -10.95 -1.95 1.33
N VAL A 53 -10.72 -0.66 1.26
CA VAL A 53 -10.40 0.03 0.01
C VAL A 53 -9.06 0.73 0.15
N TRP A 54 -8.35 0.86 -0.97
CA TRP A 54 -7.10 1.59 -1.00
C TRP A 54 -7.06 2.50 -2.21
N SER A 55 -6.34 3.59 -2.08
CA SER A 55 -6.09 4.52 -3.15
C SER A 55 -4.64 4.98 -3.09
N ILE A 56 -4.11 5.38 -4.23
CA ILE A 56 -2.72 5.79 -4.34
C ILE A 56 -2.65 7.16 -5.02
N ALA A 57 -1.81 8.03 -4.49
CA ALA A 57 -1.59 9.35 -5.04
C ALA A 57 -0.15 9.46 -5.53
N PHE A 58 -0.01 9.72 -6.81
CA PHE A 58 1.27 9.94 -7.45
C PHE A 58 1.50 11.44 -7.62
N ASN A 59 2.76 11.87 -7.50
CA ASN A 59 3.10 13.26 -7.65
C ASN A 59 3.32 13.61 -9.13
N LYS A 60 2.40 14.41 -9.67
CA LYS A 60 2.43 14.90 -11.06
C LYS A 60 2.74 13.81 -12.08
N PRO A 61 1.93 12.75 -12.15
CA PRO A 61 2.19 11.64 -13.06
C PRO A 61 2.04 12.05 -14.52
N VAL A 62 2.98 11.60 -15.35
CA VAL A 62 2.92 11.76 -16.80
C VAL A 62 2.93 10.37 -17.43
N PHE A 63 1.85 10.03 -18.14
CA PHE A 63 1.74 8.73 -18.78
C PHE A 63 2.54 8.70 -20.08
N LYS A 64 3.41 7.71 -20.19
CA LYS A 64 4.24 7.46 -21.39
C LYS A 64 4.13 5.99 -21.76
N GLY A 65 3.06 5.63 -22.48
CA GLY A 65 2.79 4.26 -22.88
C GLY A 65 2.52 3.37 -21.66
N GLU A 66 3.35 2.35 -21.49
CA GLU A 66 3.20 1.38 -20.40
C GLU A 66 3.76 1.86 -19.06
N LYS A 67 4.35 3.05 -19.05
CA LYS A 67 4.99 3.61 -17.86
C LYS A 67 4.40 4.96 -17.50
N MET A 68 4.54 5.31 -16.24
CA MET A 68 4.14 6.60 -15.70
C MET A 68 5.36 7.21 -15.01
N GLU A 69 5.78 8.39 -15.46
CA GLU A 69 6.87 9.12 -14.84
C GLU A 69 6.32 10.07 -13.78
N LEU A 70 7.01 10.14 -12.65
CA LEU A 70 6.59 10.93 -11.51
C LEU A 70 7.57 12.06 -11.23
N GLU A 71 7.09 13.11 -10.57
CA GLU A 71 7.95 14.13 -10.02
C GLU A 71 8.39 13.71 -8.62
N GLY A 72 9.62 13.18 -8.51
CA GLY A 72 10.16 12.66 -7.26
C GLY A 72 9.81 11.19 -7.02
N ASN A 73 10.36 10.66 -5.95
CA ASN A 73 10.34 9.24 -5.63
C ASN A 73 9.27 8.84 -4.63
N GLU A 74 8.58 9.80 -4.02
CA GLU A 74 7.60 9.54 -2.97
C GLU A 74 6.23 9.26 -3.56
N VAL A 75 5.58 8.22 -3.04
CA VAL A 75 4.22 7.84 -3.40
C VAL A 75 3.42 7.69 -2.11
N ASN A 76 2.24 8.27 -2.07
CA ASN A 76 1.36 8.19 -0.90
C ASN A 76 0.18 7.28 -1.19
N MET A 77 -0.12 6.40 -0.23
CA MET A 77 -1.22 5.46 -0.33
C MET A 77 -2.11 5.60 0.90
N THR A 78 -3.41 5.52 0.68
CA THR A 78 -4.40 5.56 1.76
C THR A 78 -5.11 4.21 1.81
N LEU A 79 -5.20 3.64 3.02
CA LEU A 79 -5.92 2.40 3.29
C LEU A 79 -7.06 2.69 4.24
N LYS A 80 -8.26 2.23 3.89
CA LYS A 80 -9.44 2.42 4.74
C LYS A 80 -10.08 1.06 5.00
N PHE A 81 -10.25 0.73 6.28
CA PHE A 81 -10.77 -0.57 6.73
C PHE A 81 -12.08 -0.39 7.50
N GLU A 82 -13.02 -1.31 7.28
CA GLU A 82 -14.26 -1.39 8.04
C GLU A 82 -14.08 -2.22 9.31
N GLU A 83 -13.27 -3.28 9.23
CA GLU A 83 -13.03 -4.19 10.35
C GLU A 83 -11.70 -3.90 11.04
N GLN A 84 -11.76 -3.75 12.36
CA GLN A 84 -10.57 -3.48 13.15
C GLN A 84 -9.54 -4.61 13.06
N GLN A 85 -9.99 -5.86 13.08
CA GLN A 85 -9.09 -7.01 13.01
C GLN A 85 -8.31 -7.02 11.69
N THR A 86 -8.98 -6.83 10.57
CA THR A 86 -8.33 -6.77 9.26
C THR A 86 -7.34 -5.61 9.21
N ALA A 87 -7.70 -4.45 9.74
CA ALA A 87 -6.83 -3.29 9.81
C ALA A 87 -5.53 -3.59 10.58
N LEU A 88 -5.64 -4.26 11.72
CA LEU A 88 -4.48 -4.61 12.53
C LEU A 88 -3.56 -5.61 11.83
N ILE A 89 -4.13 -6.59 11.12
CA ILE A 89 -3.35 -7.55 10.34
C ILE A 89 -2.53 -6.85 9.26
N TYR A 90 -3.16 -5.95 8.50
CA TYR A 90 -2.46 -5.19 7.46
C TYR A 90 -1.42 -4.25 8.05
N TYR A 91 -1.72 -3.57 9.13
CA TYR A 91 -0.76 -2.69 9.80
C TYR A 91 0.48 -3.46 10.23
N SER A 92 0.30 -4.57 10.93
CA SER A 92 1.41 -5.40 11.42
C SER A 92 2.21 -5.99 10.27
N SER A 93 1.53 -6.45 9.23
CA SER A 93 2.17 -7.04 8.05
C SER A 93 3.01 -6.00 7.29
N LEU A 94 2.46 -4.82 7.10
CA LEU A 94 3.16 -3.74 6.39
C LEU A 94 4.35 -3.22 7.18
N LEU A 95 4.29 -3.20 8.51
CA LEU A 95 5.44 -2.82 9.33
C LEU A 95 6.64 -3.75 9.12
N ILE A 96 6.41 -5.03 8.87
CA ILE A 96 7.48 -5.98 8.56
C ILE A 96 8.21 -5.57 7.28
N MET A 97 7.50 -4.96 6.34
CA MET A 97 8.05 -4.54 5.05
C MET A 97 8.80 -3.20 5.10
N LYS A 98 8.77 -2.52 6.25
CA LYS A 98 9.40 -1.21 6.38
C LYS A 98 10.89 -1.24 6.03
N ASN A 99 11.31 -0.35 5.15
CA ASN A 99 12.68 -0.20 4.65
C ASN A 99 13.24 -1.43 3.92
N LYS A 100 12.38 -2.36 3.54
CA LYS A 100 12.79 -3.51 2.73
C LYS A 100 12.52 -3.21 1.25
N ALA A 101 13.48 -3.48 0.39
CA ALA A 101 13.33 -3.30 -1.04
C ALA A 101 12.37 -4.36 -1.60
N PHE A 102 11.36 -3.90 -2.33
CA PHE A 102 10.42 -4.77 -3.04
C PHE A 102 10.60 -4.52 -4.54
N PRO A 103 11.07 -5.51 -5.30
CA PRO A 103 11.30 -5.35 -6.73
C PRO A 103 9.98 -5.09 -7.48
N ILE A 104 9.99 -4.11 -8.37
CA ILE A 104 8.82 -3.76 -9.18
C ILE A 104 9.10 -3.84 -10.68
N GLY A 105 10.22 -4.44 -11.07
CA GLY A 105 10.62 -4.59 -12.47
C GLY A 105 11.48 -3.44 -12.97
N ASP A 106 12.11 -3.61 -14.13
CA ASP A 106 12.92 -2.58 -14.81
C ASP A 106 14.03 -1.99 -13.93
N ASN A 107 14.67 -2.83 -13.10
CA ASN A 107 15.70 -2.42 -12.14
C ASN A 107 15.20 -1.36 -11.14
N ASN A 108 13.91 -1.35 -10.87
CA ASN A 108 13.30 -0.44 -9.91
C ASN A 108 12.83 -1.20 -8.66
N GLU A 109 12.74 -0.49 -7.57
CA GLU A 109 12.34 -1.05 -6.28
C GLU A 109 11.42 -0.07 -5.55
N MET A 110 10.55 -0.62 -4.72
CA MET A 110 9.66 0.14 -3.85
C MET A 110 9.92 -0.26 -2.42
N SER A 111 9.94 0.71 -1.51
CA SER A 111 10.04 0.44 -0.08
C SER A 111 9.01 1.25 0.69
N LEU A 112 8.49 0.64 1.75
CA LEU A 112 7.60 1.34 2.68
C LEU A 112 8.45 2.15 3.65
N LYS A 113 8.21 3.44 3.74
CA LYS A 113 8.96 4.33 4.64
C LYS A 113 8.22 4.60 5.93
N SER A 114 6.90 4.73 5.88
CA SER A 114 6.10 4.94 7.09
C SER A 114 4.68 4.48 6.87
N ILE A 115 4.04 4.09 7.96
CA ILE A 115 2.61 3.84 8.01
C ILE A 115 2.07 4.53 9.26
N LYS A 116 1.04 5.35 9.08
CA LYS A 116 0.48 6.15 10.17
C LYS A 116 -1.03 5.97 10.20
N MET A 117 -1.54 5.64 11.38
CA MET A 117 -2.99 5.58 11.59
C MET A 117 -3.54 6.98 11.77
N ILE A 118 -4.64 7.26 11.07
CA ILE A 118 -5.37 8.52 11.21
C ILE A 118 -6.71 8.21 11.87
N SER A 119 -7.01 8.92 12.96
CA SER A 119 -8.31 8.81 13.61
C SER A 119 -9.37 9.60 12.84
N GLU A 120 -10.62 9.21 12.99
CA GLU A 120 -11.73 9.95 12.38
C GLU A 120 -11.79 11.41 12.88
N LYS A 121 -11.36 11.63 14.10
CA LYS A 121 -11.26 12.98 14.67
C LYS A 121 -10.26 13.85 13.90
N ASP A 122 -9.12 13.31 13.54
CA ASP A 122 -8.10 14.03 12.75
C ASP A 122 -8.64 14.37 11.36
N ILE A 123 -9.40 13.46 10.77
CA ILE A 123 -10.03 13.70 9.47
C ILE A 123 -11.07 14.83 9.58
N ALA A 124 -11.88 14.84 10.64
CA ALA A 124 -12.88 15.87 10.87
C ALA A 124 -12.24 17.25 11.06
N GLU A 125 -11.10 17.32 11.73
CA GLU A 125 -10.36 18.56 11.92
C GLU A 125 -9.83 19.10 10.60
N ASP A 126 -9.34 18.23 9.71
CA ASP A 126 -8.87 18.62 8.39
C ASP A 126 -9.99 19.22 7.53
N TYR A 127 -11.21 18.70 7.66
CA TYR A 127 -12.36 19.20 6.93
C TYR A 127 -13.02 20.42 7.56
N ALA A 128 -12.74 20.71 8.80
CA ALA A 128 -13.32 21.83 9.51
C ALA A 128 -12.63 23.18 9.21
N VAL A 129 -11.56 23.14 8.47
CA VAL A 129 -10.80 24.35 8.06
C VAL A 129 -11.34 24.96 6.74
#